data_fea65ba3ef5499f95118689360fcb266
#
_entry.id   fea65ba3ef5499f95118689360fcb266
#
_cell.length_a   1.000
_cell.length_b   1.000
_cell.length_c   1.000
_cell.angle_alpha   90.00
_cell.angle_beta   90.00
_cell.angle_gamma   90.00
#
_symmetry.space_group_name_H-M   'P 1'
#
loop_
_entity.id
_entity.type
_entity.pdbx_description
1 polymer ?
#
loop_
_entity_poly.entity_id
_entity_poly.type
_entity_poly.pdbx_seq_one_letter_code
_entity_poly.pdbx_strand_id
1 'polypeptide(L)'
;MTLAEYLDAMGILACNRNPYLPSLDDFGFTWGEMTALIDRKALFLSKFFRHRTVYLAPRVYFLLRQCRPRRPMPPDAASLYRILENSPPLETGEWKQLSLLDHTRYQKAFQFLLEQRYATALANGSVLNPNWSTLKYGTAEAWEACSVSPPPSRDPEEESRAILGRTLPEGEVARLLRGA
;
A
#
# COMPACT_ATOMS: atom_id res chain seq x y z
N MET A 1 20.83 -6.04 7.32
CA MET A 1 19.96 -5.26 6.42
C MET A 1 18.66 -4.97 7.13
N THR A 2 18.26 -3.72 7.20
CA THR A 2 16.96 -3.31 7.76
C THR A 2 15.86 -3.40 6.72
N LEU A 3 14.60 -3.39 7.16
CA LEU A 3 13.46 -3.34 6.25
C LEU A 3 13.49 -2.08 5.36
N ALA A 4 13.89 -0.94 5.92
CA ALA A 4 14.03 0.32 5.17
C ALA A 4 15.08 0.18 4.05
N GLU A 5 16.23 -0.40 4.36
CA GLU A 5 17.29 -0.64 3.37
C GLU A 5 16.85 -1.61 2.29
N TYR A 6 16.10 -2.66 2.66
CA TYR A 6 15.55 -3.62 1.70
C TYR A 6 14.58 -2.94 0.73
N LEU A 7 13.62 -2.17 1.25
CA LEU A 7 12.66 -1.46 0.42
C LEU A 7 13.33 -0.41 -0.49
N ASP A 8 14.34 0.28 0.01
CA ASP A 8 15.10 1.23 -0.81
C ASP A 8 15.80 0.53 -1.98
N ALA A 9 16.35 -0.66 -1.74
CA ALA A 9 17.04 -1.42 -2.77
C ALA A 9 16.11 -2.15 -3.74
N MET A 10 15.05 -2.78 -3.25
CA MET A 10 14.18 -3.68 -4.02
C MET A 10 12.83 -3.10 -4.40
N GLY A 11 12.36 -2.09 -3.69
CA GLY A 11 11.15 -1.35 -4.02
C GLY A 11 9.84 -1.95 -3.56
N ILE A 12 9.76 -3.27 -3.39
CA ILE A 12 8.53 -3.99 -3.03
C ILE A 12 8.82 -5.19 -2.15
N LEU A 13 7.92 -5.45 -1.19
CA LEU A 13 7.98 -6.62 -0.32
C LEU A 13 6.55 -7.04 0.04
N ALA A 14 6.28 -8.35 0.08
CA ALA A 14 4.98 -8.85 0.53
C ALA A 14 4.88 -8.89 2.05
N CYS A 15 3.66 -8.74 2.56
CA CYS A 15 3.38 -8.94 3.98
C CYS A 15 3.56 -10.42 4.38
N ASN A 16 2.90 -11.30 3.65
CA ASN A 16 2.85 -12.74 3.95
C ASN A 16 3.58 -13.58 2.92
N ARG A 17 4.05 -14.74 3.33
CA ARG A 17 4.66 -15.72 2.41
C ARG A 17 3.74 -16.04 1.26
N ASN A 18 4.30 -16.08 0.06
CA ASN A 18 3.59 -16.34 -1.18
C ASN A 18 4.59 -16.84 -2.24
N PRO A 19 4.10 -17.43 -3.36
CA PRO A 19 5.00 -17.99 -4.37
C PRO A 19 5.58 -16.96 -5.35
N TYR A 20 5.26 -15.67 -5.22
CA TYR A 20 5.58 -14.65 -6.24
C TYR A 20 6.74 -13.74 -5.87
N LEU A 21 6.79 -13.25 -4.64
CA LEU A 21 7.84 -12.33 -4.20
C LEU A 21 8.20 -12.53 -2.72
N PRO A 22 9.39 -12.05 -2.32
CA PRO A 22 9.80 -12.13 -0.91
C PRO A 22 8.83 -11.43 0.03
N SER A 23 8.77 -11.92 1.26
CA SER A 23 7.92 -11.39 2.32
C SER A 23 8.72 -11.01 3.57
N LEU A 24 8.06 -10.37 4.54
CA LEU A 24 8.66 -10.03 5.83
C LEU A 24 9.33 -11.25 6.48
N ASP A 25 8.62 -12.39 6.49
CA ASP A 25 9.11 -13.60 7.15
C ASP A 25 10.37 -14.19 6.50
N ASP A 26 10.54 -14.01 5.21
CA ASP A 26 11.70 -14.56 4.49
C ASP A 26 13.02 -13.96 4.97
N PHE A 27 12.99 -12.77 5.53
CA PHE A 27 14.16 -12.04 6.03
C PHE A 27 14.15 -11.85 7.54
N GLY A 28 13.14 -12.36 8.23
CA GLY A 28 12.99 -12.15 9.66
C GLY A 28 12.67 -10.71 10.05
N PHE A 29 12.12 -9.91 9.14
CA PHE A 29 11.63 -8.57 9.45
C PHE A 29 10.40 -8.65 10.35
N THR A 30 10.36 -7.81 11.37
CA THR A 30 9.30 -7.84 12.37
C THR A 30 8.13 -6.93 12.01
N TRP A 31 6.98 -7.21 12.59
CA TRP A 31 5.81 -6.34 12.51
C TRP A 31 6.13 -4.92 13.03
N GLY A 32 6.92 -4.84 14.12
CA GLY A 32 7.34 -3.56 14.69
C GLY A 32 8.20 -2.72 13.76
N GLU A 33 9.11 -3.34 13.00
CA GLU A 33 9.89 -2.63 11.98
C GLU A 33 8.99 -2.07 10.89
N MET A 34 8.00 -2.84 10.44
CA MET A 34 7.06 -2.42 9.40
C MET A 34 6.17 -1.27 9.90
N THR A 35 5.60 -1.37 11.09
CA THR A 35 4.73 -0.31 11.63
C THR A 35 5.48 0.98 11.92
N ALA A 36 6.75 0.90 12.31
CA ALA A 36 7.60 2.08 12.47
C ALA A 36 7.78 2.84 11.14
N LEU A 37 7.93 2.12 10.02
CA LEU A 37 7.99 2.74 8.70
C LEU A 37 6.64 3.32 8.26
N ILE A 38 5.53 2.67 8.60
CA ILE A 38 4.19 3.20 8.36
C ILE A 38 4.02 4.54 9.09
N ASP A 39 4.36 4.60 10.37
CA ASP A 39 4.23 5.83 11.17
C ASP A 39 5.01 7.00 10.56
N ARG A 40 6.17 6.73 9.98
CA ARG A 40 7.01 7.75 9.33
C ARG A 40 6.66 8.00 7.86
N LYS A 41 5.65 7.33 7.32
CA LYS A 41 5.31 7.37 5.88
C LYS A 41 6.50 6.99 5.00
N ALA A 42 7.32 6.07 5.47
CA ALA A 42 8.51 5.58 4.76
C ALA A 42 8.22 4.31 3.96
N LEU A 43 7.00 3.82 3.96
CA LEU A 43 6.48 2.81 3.03
C LEU A 43 5.01 3.10 2.72
N PHE A 44 4.55 2.60 1.57
CA PHE A 44 3.15 2.68 1.15
C PHE A 44 2.57 1.28 1.10
N LEU A 45 1.52 1.03 1.88
CA LEU A 45 0.81 -0.25 1.89
C LEU A 45 -0.23 -0.28 0.78
N SER A 46 -0.23 -1.33 -0.03
CA SER A 46 -1.19 -1.50 -1.13
C SER A 46 -1.59 -2.98 -1.27
N LYS A 47 -2.66 -3.21 -2.00
CA LYS A 47 -3.08 -4.55 -2.43
C LYS A 47 -3.10 -4.69 -3.95
N PHE A 48 -2.33 -3.88 -4.65
CA PHE A 48 -2.35 -3.87 -6.11
C PHE A 48 -1.72 -5.11 -6.75
N PHE A 49 -0.89 -5.85 -6.01
CA PHE A 49 -0.25 -7.06 -6.50
C PHE A 49 -1.05 -8.31 -6.14
N ARG A 50 -1.77 -8.86 -7.11
CA ARG A 50 -2.57 -10.10 -6.95
C ARG A 50 -3.48 -10.10 -5.72
N HIS A 51 -4.08 -8.96 -5.41
CA HIS A 51 -4.95 -8.74 -4.24
C HIS A 51 -4.27 -9.01 -2.89
N ARG A 52 -2.94 -9.05 -2.87
CA ARG A 52 -2.13 -9.31 -1.66
C ARG A 52 -1.62 -8.02 -1.06
N THR A 53 -1.49 -8.01 0.25
CA THR A 53 -0.86 -6.89 0.94
C THR A 53 0.63 -6.85 0.61
N VAL A 54 1.08 -5.75 0.06
CA VAL A 54 2.48 -5.46 -0.25
C VAL A 54 2.86 -4.09 0.28
N TYR A 55 4.15 -3.92 0.52
CA TYR A 55 4.74 -2.65 0.93
C TYR A 55 5.60 -2.12 -0.20
N LEU A 56 5.40 -0.85 -0.54
CA LEU A 56 6.14 -0.18 -1.59
C LEU A 56 7.09 0.85 -0.98
N ALA A 57 8.30 0.92 -1.52
CA ALA A 57 9.16 2.08 -1.25
C ALA A 57 8.47 3.36 -1.73
N PRO A 58 8.64 4.50 -1.06
CA PRO A 58 8.02 5.76 -1.50
C PRO A 58 8.29 6.09 -2.97
N ARG A 59 9.51 5.90 -3.44
CA ARG A 59 9.83 6.19 -4.84
C ARG A 59 9.05 5.32 -5.82
N VAL A 60 8.79 4.05 -5.48
CA VAL A 60 7.99 3.14 -6.33
C VAL A 60 6.53 3.61 -6.37
N TYR A 61 5.98 4.00 -5.22
CA TYR A 61 4.64 4.59 -5.19
C TYR A 61 4.52 5.79 -6.13
N PHE A 62 5.45 6.74 -6.04
CA PHE A 62 5.40 7.95 -6.87
C PHE A 62 5.62 7.65 -8.36
N LEU A 63 6.45 6.67 -8.71
CA LEU A 63 6.58 6.22 -10.11
C LEU A 63 5.27 5.64 -10.62
N LEU A 64 4.61 4.76 -9.84
CA LEU A 64 3.32 4.21 -10.20
C LEU A 64 2.23 5.28 -10.31
N ARG A 65 2.29 6.29 -9.45
CA ARG A 65 1.40 7.44 -9.50
C ARG A 65 1.47 8.16 -10.86
N GLN A 66 2.65 8.22 -11.47
CA GLN A 66 2.86 8.83 -12.78
C GLN A 66 2.41 7.93 -13.96
N CYS A 67 2.66 6.62 -13.89
CA CYS A 67 2.54 5.74 -15.06
C CYS A 67 1.40 4.72 -15.00
N ARG A 68 0.76 4.56 -13.83
CA ARG A 68 -0.35 3.60 -13.68
C ARG A 68 -1.62 4.31 -13.21
N PRO A 69 -2.57 4.57 -14.13
CA PRO A 69 -3.82 5.22 -13.79
C PRO A 69 -4.62 4.41 -12.75
N ARG A 70 -5.29 5.12 -11.87
CA ARG A 70 -6.27 4.53 -10.95
C ARG A 70 -7.61 4.41 -11.65
N ARG A 71 -8.32 3.32 -11.42
CA ARG A 71 -9.69 3.16 -11.93
C ARG A 71 -10.63 4.11 -11.19
N PRO A 72 -11.68 4.62 -11.84
CA PRO A 72 -12.71 5.41 -11.17
C PRO A 72 -13.35 4.61 -10.02
N MET A 73 -13.64 5.29 -8.92
CA MET A 73 -14.23 4.65 -7.74
C MET A 73 -15.70 4.29 -8.00
N PRO A 74 -16.11 3.01 -7.77
CA PRO A 74 -17.52 2.66 -7.67
C PRO A 74 -18.19 3.39 -6.51
N PRO A 75 -19.53 3.47 -6.46
CA PRO A 75 -20.26 4.23 -5.45
C PRO A 75 -19.89 3.90 -3.99
N ASP A 76 -19.79 2.62 -3.64
CA ASP A 76 -19.43 2.22 -2.28
C ASP A 76 -17.99 2.62 -1.94
N ALA A 77 -17.06 2.46 -2.87
CA ALA A 77 -15.68 2.89 -2.68
C ALA A 77 -15.58 4.42 -2.55
N ALA A 78 -16.32 5.17 -3.35
CA ALA A 78 -16.38 6.62 -3.26
C ALA A 78 -16.92 7.09 -1.90
N SER A 79 -17.95 6.44 -1.38
CA SER A 79 -18.49 6.72 -0.05
C SER A 79 -17.45 6.45 1.05
N LEU A 80 -16.78 5.31 0.95
CA LEU A 80 -15.75 4.90 1.90
C LEU A 80 -14.54 5.86 1.88
N TYR A 81 -14.13 6.28 0.69
CA TYR A 81 -13.05 7.25 0.50
C TYR A 81 -13.41 8.61 1.12
N ARG A 82 -14.63 9.07 0.93
CA ARG A 82 -15.11 10.35 1.47
C ARG A 82 -15.06 10.38 3.00
N ILE A 83 -15.33 9.24 3.64
CA ILE A 83 -15.19 9.12 5.10
C ILE A 83 -13.74 9.39 5.52
N LEU A 84 -12.78 8.81 4.80
CA LEU A 84 -11.36 9.03 5.08
C LEU A 84 -10.94 10.48 4.89
N GLU A 85 -11.46 11.15 3.87
CA GLU A 85 -11.15 12.56 3.61
C GLU A 85 -11.58 13.49 4.75
N ASN A 86 -12.62 13.11 5.47
CA ASN A 86 -13.25 13.94 6.51
C ASN A 86 -12.99 13.42 7.93
N SER A 87 -12.04 12.49 8.10
CA SER A 87 -11.76 11.86 9.39
C SER A 87 -10.25 11.82 9.64
N PRO A 88 -9.82 11.77 10.92
CA PRO A 88 -8.46 11.34 11.22
C PRO A 88 -8.28 9.88 10.77
N PRO A 89 -7.05 9.36 10.77
CA PRO A 89 -6.81 7.96 10.41
C PRO A 89 -7.69 7.00 11.20
N LEU A 90 -8.31 6.04 10.52
CA LEU A 90 -9.30 5.11 11.08
C LEU A 90 -8.83 3.66 11.02
N GLU A 91 -9.09 2.89 12.06
CA GLU A 91 -9.01 1.44 12.02
C GLU A 91 -10.16 0.87 11.17
N THR A 92 -9.99 -0.33 10.65
CA THR A 92 -10.98 -0.94 9.75
C THR A 92 -12.35 -1.08 10.37
N GLY A 93 -12.43 -1.43 11.68
CA GLY A 93 -13.69 -1.54 12.39
C GLY A 93 -14.46 -0.23 12.48
N GLU A 94 -13.76 0.86 12.82
CA GLU A 94 -14.35 2.20 12.86
C GLU A 94 -14.82 2.65 11.48
N TRP A 95 -13.99 2.46 10.48
CA TRP A 95 -14.28 2.83 9.09
C TRP A 95 -15.49 2.08 8.55
N LYS A 96 -15.56 0.76 8.80
CA LYS A 96 -16.72 -0.05 8.45
C LYS A 96 -17.99 0.46 9.11
N GLN A 97 -17.94 0.74 10.42
CA GLN A 97 -19.08 1.22 11.19
C GLN A 97 -19.61 2.55 10.65
N LEU A 98 -18.73 3.49 10.35
CA LEU A 98 -19.10 4.79 9.78
C LEU A 98 -19.69 4.67 8.38
N SER A 99 -19.29 3.65 7.61
CA SER A 99 -19.76 3.45 6.24
C SER A 99 -21.21 3.00 6.15
N LEU A 100 -21.74 2.36 7.21
CA LEU A 100 -23.08 1.74 7.24
C LEU A 100 -23.25 0.64 6.19
N LEU A 101 -22.18 0.18 5.56
CA LEU A 101 -22.20 -0.93 4.60
C LEU A 101 -22.20 -2.27 5.33
N ASP A 102 -22.86 -3.27 4.73
CA ASP A 102 -22.70 -4.64 5.21
C ASP A 102 -21.25 -5.13 5.00
N HIS A 103 -20.90 -6.24 5.62
CA HIS A 103 -19.54 -6.75 5.59
C HIS A 103 -19.01 -7.00 4.17
N THR A 104 -19.82 -7.60 3.31
CA THR A 104 -19.42 -7.93 1.93
C THR A 104 -19.17 -6.68 1.10
N ARG A 105 -20.06 -5.71 1.17
CA ARG A 105 -19.92 -4.43 0.44
C ARG A 105 -18.72 -3.65 0.96
N TYR A 106 -18.55 -3.60 2.29
CA TYR A 106 -17.40 -2.94 2.90
C TYR A 106 -16.08 -3.57 2.43
N GLN A 107 -15.97 -4.90 2.50
CA GLN A 107 -14.74 -5.60 2.10
C GLN A 107 -14.40 -5.36 0.63
N LYS A 108 -15.39 -5.35 -0.24
CA LYS A 108 -15.19 -5.08 -1.66
C LYS A 108 -14.70 -3.66 -1.91
N ALA A 109 -15.31 -2.67 -1.25
CA ALA A 109 -14.91 -1.27 -1.36
C ALA A 109 -13.52 -1.01 -0.77
N PHE A 110 -13.25 -1.57 0.41
CA PHE A 110 -11.94 -1.52 1.07
C PHE A 110 -10.84 -2.09 0.17
N GLN A 111 -11.07 -3.29 -0.36
CA GLN A 111 -10.12 -3.96 -1.27
C GLN A 111 -9.85 -3.09 -2.50
N PHE A 112 -10.89 -2.54 -3.10
CA PHE A 112 -10.75 -1.66 -4.27
C PHE A 112 -9.87 -0.44 -3.97
N LEU A 113 -10.12 0.25 -2.86
CA LEU A 113 -9.36 1.45 -2.51
C LEU A 113 -7.87 1.15 -2.29
N LEU A 114 -7.54 0.01 -1.67
CA LEU A 114 -6.15 -0.40 -1.47
C LEU A 114 -5.49 -0.90 -2.77
N GLU A 115 -6.22 -1.61 -3.60
CA GLU A 115 -5.71 -2.06 -4.91
C GLU A 115 -5.42 -0.90 -5.84
N GLN A 116 -6.30 0.07 -5.89
CA GLN A 116 -6.16 1.23 -6.76
C GLN A 116 -5.33 2.36 -6.15
N ARG A 117 -4.77 2.15 -4.97
CA ARG A 117 -3.87 3.10 -4.29
C ARG A 117 -4.55 4.44 -3.97
N TYR A 118 -5.85 4.39 -3.67
CA TYR A 118 -6.58 5.55 -3.14
C TYR A 118 -6.41 5.70 -1.63
N ALA A 119 -6.24 4.57 -0.94
CA ALA A 119 -6.07 4.52 0.51
C ALA A 119 -4.86 3.68 0.88
N THR A 120 -4.29 3.97 2.04
CA THR A 120 -3.13 3.25 2.58
C THR A 120 -3.12 3.35 4.11
N ALA A 121 -2.28 2.56 4.75
CA ALA A 121 -2.03 2.70 6.19
C ALA A 121 -1.22 3.97 6.47
N LEU A 122 -1.69 4.78 7.41
CA LEU A 122 -1.03 6.01 7.83
C LEU A 122 -0.34 5.88 9.18
N ALA A 123 -0.82 5.01 10.04
CA ALA A 123 -0.31 4.88 11.39
C ALA A 123 -0.55 3.48 11.95
N ASN A 124 0.26 3.12 12.95
CA ASN A 124 0.00 1.97 13.79
C ASN A 124 -1.27 2.21 14.61
N GLY A 125 -2.06 1.17 14.77
CA GLY A 125 -3.31 1.22 15.54
C GLY A 125 -3.17 0.63 16.94
N SER A 126 -4.18 -0.15 17.34
CA SER A 126 -4.20 -0.81 18.65
C SER A 126 -3.26 -2.01 18.68
N VAL A 127 -2.35 -2.03 19.65
CA VAL A 127 -1.43 -3.16 19.85
C VAL A 127 -2.22 -4.32 20.48
N LEU A 128 -2.30 -5.45 19.76
CA LEU A 128 -3.02 -6.65 20.20
C LEU A 128 -2.10 -7.63 20.95
N ASN A 129 -0.85 -7.71 20.51
CA ASN A 129 0.21 -8.50 21.14
C ASN A 129 1.58 -8.00 20.65
N PRO A 130 2.73 -8.51 21.15
CA PRO A 130 4.04 -8.03 20.72
C PRO A 130 4.33 -8.15 19.22
N ASN A 131 3.62 -9.04 18.51
CA ASN A 131 3.86 -9.34 17.11
C ASN A 131 2.75 -8.87 16.18
N TRP A 132 1.73 -8.18 16.68
CA TRP A 132 0.57 -7.79 15.90
C TRP A 132 -0.13 -6.54 16.45
N SER A 133 -0.53 -5.68 15.55
CA SER A 133 -1.39 -4.54 15.83
C SER A 133 -2.37 -4.34 14.68
N THR A 134 -3.43 -3.57 14.93
CA THR A 134 -4.25 -3.03 13.86
C THR A 134 -3.51 -1.87 13.18
N LEU A 135 -3.98 -1.46 12.03
CA LEU A 135 -3.45 -0.30 11.31
C LEU A 135 -4.55 0.76 11.17
N LYS A 136 -4.15 2.01 11.12
CA LYS A 136 -5.05 3.13 10.84
C LYS A 136 -4.85 3.58 9.42
N TYR A 137 -5.95 3.72 8.68
CA TYR A 137 -5.95 4.04 7.26
C TYR A 137 -6.34 5.49 7.01
N GLY A 138 -5.87 6.01 5.91
CA GLY A 138 -6.22 7.32 5.40
C GLY A 138 -6.09 7.37 3.89
N THR A 139 -6.25 8.56 3.31
CA THR A 139 -6.13 8.74 1.87
C THR A 139 -4.68 8.70 1.41
N ALA A 140 -4.44 8.29 0.16
CA ALA A 140 -3.12 8.36 -0.45
C ALA A 140 -2.58 9.79 -0.46
N GLU A 141 -3.44 10.77 -0.66
CA GLU A 141 -3.08 12.20 -0.63
C GLU A 141 -2.57 12.64 0.74
N ALA A 142 -3.18 12.15 1.82
CA ALA A 142 -2.69 12.42 3.18
C ALA A 142 -1.32 11.80 3.42
N TRP A 143 -1.09 10.60 2.89
CA TRP A 143 0.22 9.95 2.93
C TRP A 143 1.26 10.74 2.13
N GLU A 144 0.93 11.17 0.91
CA GLU A 144 1.81 11.96 0.06
C GLU A 144 2.25 13.27 0.74
N ALA A 145 1.33 13.92 1.44
CA ALA A 145 1.60 15.18 2.12
C ALA A 145 2.65 15.05 3.24
N CYS A 146 2.80 13.85 3.82
CA CYS A 146 3.73 13.58 4.91
C CYS A 146 4.96 12.77 4.46
N SER A 147 5.03 12.37 3.20
CA SER A 147 6.15 11.62 2.63
C SER A 147 7.07 12.53 1.83
N VAL A 148 8.32 12.09 1.67
CA VAL A 148 9.28 12.81 0.81
C VAL A 148 9.01 12.44 -0.64
N SER A 149 8.47 13.39 -1.41
CA SER A 149 8.20 13.20 -2.83
C SER A 149 9.49 13.41 -3.63
N PRO A 150 9.93 12.40 -4.42
CA PRO A 150 11.07 12.59 -5.32
C PRO A 150 10.68 13.49 -6.50
N PRO A 151 11.65 14.06 -7.23
CA PRO A 151 11.36 14.76 -8.49
C PRO A 151 10.64 13.81 -9.46
N PRO A 152 9.71 14.33 -10.30
CA PRO A 152 9.06 13.51 -11.31
C PRO A 152 10.07 12.83 -12.23
N SER A 153 9.84 11.56 -12.54
CA SER A 153 10.65 10.81 -13.48
C SER A 153 10.34 11.20 -14.92
N ARG A 154 11.36 11.20 -15.78
CA ARG A 154 11.18 11.40 -17.24
C ARG A 154 10.63 10.16 -17.91
N ASP A 155 10.94 8.98 -17.37
CA ASP A 155 10.45 7.70 -17.87
C ASP A 155 10.02 6.83 -16.69
N PRO A 156 8.84 7.12 -16.09
CA PRO A 156 8.38 6.42 -14.90
C PRO A 156 8.11 4.93 -15.15
N GLU A 157 7.69 4.57 -16.34
CA GLU A 157 7.43 3.16 -16.67
C GLU A 157 8.73 2.35 -16.71
N GLU A 158 9.77 2.85 -17.37
CA GLU A 158 11.05 2.17 -17.42
C GLU A 158 11.72 2.07 -16.07
N GLU A 159 11.70 3.13 -15.27
CA GLU A 159 12.22 3.10 -13.90
C GLU A 159 11.46 2.10 -13.04
N SER A 160 10.13 2.05 -13.16
CA SER A 160 9.31 1.06 -12.46
C SER A 160 9.68 -0.37 -12.85
N ARG A 161 9.86 -0.63 -14.15
CA ARG A 161 10.31 -1.94 -14.66
C ARG A 161 11.66 -2.34 -14.09
N ALA A 162 12.60 -1.41 -14.06
CA ALA A 162 13.94 -1.67 -13.57
C ALA A 162 13.94 -2.04 -12.08
N ILE A 163 13.19 -1.32 -11.27
CA ILE A 163 13.14 -1.56 -9.83
C ILE A 163 12.35 -2.84 -9.51
N LEU A 164 11.14 -2.97 -10.03
CA LEU A 164 10.28 -4.13 -9.76
C LEU A 164 10.88 -5.41 -10.34
N GLY A 165 11.62 -5.32 -11.44
CA GLY A 165 12.31 -6.44 -12.05
C GLY A 165 13.45 -7.03 -11.24
N ARG A 166 13.85 -6.38 -10.16
CA ARG A 166 14.86 -6.93 -9.22
C ARG A 166 14.32 -8.12 -8.44
N THR A 167 13.00 -8.19 -8.24
CA THR A 167 12.34 -9.25 -7.48
C THR A 167 11.29 -10.01 -8.28
N LEU A 168 10.69 -9.41 -9.29
CA LEU A 168 9.60 -10.00 -10.06
C LEU A 168 10.05 -10.36 -11.48
N PRO A 169 9.52 -11.46 -12.05
CA PRO A 169 9.73 -11.78 -13.48
C PRO A 169 9.14 -10.69 -14.38
N GLU A 170 9.69 -10.55 -15.57
CA GLU A 170 9.26 -9.53 -16.54
C GLU A 170 7.76 -9.58 -16.84
N GLY A 171 7.19 -10.77 -16.97
CA GLY A 171 5.76 -10.94 -17.20
C GLY A 171 4.89 -10.39 -16.09
N GLU A 172 5.31 -10.56 -14.83
CA GLU A 172 4.60 -10.00 -13.67
C GLU A 172 4.71 -8.47 -13.62
N VAL A 173 5.90 -7.94 -13.91
CA VAL A 173 6.11 -6.49 -13.97
C VAL A 173 5.24 -5.86 -15.06
N ALA A 174 5.22 -6.45 -16.25
CA ALA A 174 4.39 -5.98 -17.36
C ALA A 174 2.89 -5.98 -17.00
N ARG A 175 2.44 -7.04 -16.34
CA ARG A 175 1.05 -7.15 -15.84
C ARG A 175 0.71 -6.05 -14.84
N LEU A 176 1.58 -5.79 -13.89
CA LEU A 176 1.38 -4.74 -12.89
C LEU A 176 1.27 -3.36 -13.53
N LEU A 177 2.13 -3.06 -14.48
CA LEU A 177 2.16 -1.74 -15.10
C LEU A 177 0.99 -1.48 -16.05
N ARG A 178 0.39 -2.52 -16.61
CA ARG A 178 -0.82 -2.39 -17.44
C ARG A 178 -2.07 -2.03 -16.65
N GLY A 179 -2.08 -2.26 -15.36
CA GLY A 179 -3.23 -1.93 -14.51
C GLY A 179 -4.45 -2.82 -14.73
N ALA A 180 -4.22 -4.02 -15.16
CA ALA A 180 -5.29 -4.99 -15.34
C ALA A 180 -5.85 -5.47 -14.00
#